data_d84665511a0bfb4cc51e76abd05719c7
#
_entry.id   d84665511a0bfb4cc51e76abd05719c7
#
_cell.length_a   1.000
_cell.length_b   1.000
_cell.length_c   1.000
_cell.angle_alpha   90.00
_cell.angle_beta   90.00
_cell.angle_gamma   90.00
#
_symmetry.space_group_name_H-M   'P 1'
#
loop_
_entity.id
_entity.type
_entity.pdbx_description
1 polymer ?
#
loop_
_entity_poly.entity_id
_entity_poly.type
_entity_poly.pdbx_seq_one_letter_code
_entity_poly.pdbx_strand_id
1 'polypeptide(L)'
;MSLTRTFKVLGKEFRLGPRSPVFLWVLFLPVLFTLVIQVTFGSLFDPQPRLGIVDQGSSTITTAVQGIEGIDLTLLDNADDLKAQVEADNLDAGLVLPAGFDDQVRSGARPPLEFYVGGESLASNRIILAVTTVDLVREIEGATPPVDISVVALGDEGLPIAVRMVPFIMMYALVVAAVFLPAFSIADEREKGTLNALIVTPVKLSEVITAKGFLGVILALAMTIFTLFLNNALGGDPVALLVVLLFGSILCVEIGLIFGTVSKDSTAVFALIKGTGILLIGPTAFYIWPDWPQWIGKLFPTYWVINPIFEVSLNNAGLGDVWVELLVAAGVIVLLGVAVVVLTKRLGRQLATAS
;
A
#
# COMPACT_ATOMS: atom_id res chain seq x y z
N MET A 1 15.00 30.33 16.54
CA MET A 1 13.77 29.52 16.48
C MET A 1 13.46 29.05 17.91
N SER A 2 12.24 29.27 18.43
CA SER A 2 11.85 28.82 19.77
C SER A 2 11.00 27.55 19.65
N LEU A 3 11.50 26.44 20.19
CA LEU A 3 10.76 25.17 20.21
C LEU A 3 9.39 25.30 20.86
N THR A 4 9.30 26.06 21.96
CA THR A 4 8.05 26.29 22.68
C THR A 4 6.99 26.97 21.79
N ARG A 5 7.38 27.91 20.93
CA ARG A 5 6.44 28.55 19.99
C ARG A 5 6.04 27.64 18.89
N THR A 6 6.98 26.85 18.34
CA THR A 6 6.69 25.84 17.31
C THR A 6 5.67 24.83 17.82
N PHE A 7 5.82 24.33 19.06
CA PHE A 7 4.85 23.40 19.65
C PHE A 7 3.47 24.04 19.94
N LYS A 8 3.43 25.33 20.30
CA LYS A 8 2.14 26.03 20.44
C LYS A 8 1.41 26.18 19.10
N VAL A 9 2.15 26.48 18.02
CA VAL A 9 1.59 26.55 16.67
C VAL A 9 1.12 25.15 16.23
N LEU A 10 1.92 24.12 16.45
CA LEU A 10 1.54 22.73 16.17
C LEU A 10 0.25 22.32 16.90
N GLY A 11 0.12 22.65 18.19
CA GLY A 11 -1.10 22.38 18.95
C GLY A 11 -2.33 23.11 18.40
N LYS A 12 -2.16 24.35 17.90
CA LYS A 12 -3.21 25.08 17.18
C LYS A 12 -3.62 24.33 15.89
N GLU A 13 -2.65 23.88 15.09
CA GLU A 13 -2.90 23.18 13.85
C GLU A 13 -3.66 21.86 14.10
N PHE A 14 -3.30 21.10 15.12
CA PHE A 14 -4.04 19.88 15.51
C PHE A 14 -5.49 20.17 15.94
N ARG A 15 -5.70 21.27 16.65
CA ARG A 15 -7.04 21.64 17.14
C ARG A 15 -7.94 22.18 16.03
N LEU A 16 -7.39 22.91 15.08
CA LEU A 16 -8.13 23.54 13.99
C LEU A 16 -8.16 22.68 12.72
N GLY A 17 -7.19 21.80 12.56
CA GLY A 17 -7.05 20.89 11.41
C GLY A 17 -8.35 20.18 11.05
N PRO A 18 -9.03 19.48 11.98
CA PRO A 18 -10.29 18.77 11.68
C PRO A 18 -11.43 19.65 11.14
N ARG A 19 -11.31 20.97 11.25
CA ARG A 19 -12.26 21.93 10.65
C ARG A 19 -11.88 22.35 9.22
N SER A 20 -10.69 21.99 8.78
CA SER A 20 -10.23 22.28 7.42
C SER A 20 -10.67 21.18 6.45
N PRO A 21 -11.30 21.52 5.31
CA PRO A 21 -11.63 20.54 4.28
C PRO A 21 -10.41 19.73 3.81
N VAL A 22 -9.25 20.38 3.66
CA VAL A 22 -8.01 19.73 3.22
C VAL A 22 -7.57 18.65 4.22
N PHE A 23 -7.68 18.93 5.51
CA PHE A 23 -7.33 17.95 6.55
C PHE A 23 -8.25 16.73 6.50
N LEU A 24 -9.55 16.93 6.29
CA LEU A 24 -10.51 15.83 6.12
C LEU A 24 -10.21 15.02 4.86
N TRP A 25 -9.89 15.68 3.74
CA TRP A 25 -9.50 15.00 2.51
C TRP A 25 -8.25 14.13 2.69
N VAL A 26 -7.25 14.63 3.42
CA VAL A 26 -6.02 13.89 3.73
C VAL A 26 -6.30 12.61 4.52
N LEU A 27 -7.26 12.63 5.43
CA LEU A 27 -7.66 11.45 6.19
C LEU A 27 -8.53 10.49 5.37
N PHE A 28 -9.45 11.01 4.57
CA PHE A 28 -10.46 10.21 3.89
C PHE A 28 -9.98 9.60 2.57
N LEU A 29 -9.21 10.35 1.78
CA LEU A 29 -8.82 9.92 0.43
C LEU A 29 -8.00 8.63 0.40
N PRO A 30 -6.95 8.44 1.23
CA PRO A 30 -6.18 7.19 1.21
C PRO A 30 -7.02 5.98 1.61
N VAL A 31 -7.90 6.14 2.60
CA VAL A 31 -8.79 5.07 3.07
C VAL A 31 -9.81 4.72 1.99
N LEU A 32 -10.47 5.74 1.42
CA LEU A 32 -11.43 5.54 0.33
C LEU A 32 -10.77 4.86 -0.88
N PHE A 33 -9.57 5.31 -1.23
CA PHE A 33 -8.82 4.73 -2.35
C PHE A 33 -8.47 3.26 -2.10
N THR A 34 -7.99 2.93 -0.89
CA THR A 34 -7.75 1.54 -0.48
C THR A 34 -9.00 0.69 -0.59
N LEU A 35 -10.15 1.18 -0.05
CA LEU A 35 -11.42 0.45 -0.12
C LEU A 35 -11.90 0.25 -1.56
N VAL A 36 -11.77 1.27 -2.41
CA VAL A 36 -12.13 1.14 -3.84
C VAL A 36 -11.28 0.08 -4.53
N ILE A 37 -9.98 0.06 -4.27
CA ILE A 37 -9.09 -0.95 -4.83
C ILE A 37 -9.43 -2.34 -4.30
N GLN A 38 -9.68 -2.50 -3.00
CA GLN A 38 -10.09 -3.78 -2.41
C GLN A 38 -11.41 -4.30 -2.98
N VAL A 39 -12.40 -3.42 -3.17
CA VAL A 39 -13.68 -3.80 -3.78
C VAL A 39 -13.53 -4.15 -5.26
N THR A 40 -12.65 -3.44 -5.98
CA THR A 40 -12.47 -3.64 -7.43
C THR A 40 -11.62 -4.87 -7.76
N PHE A 41 -10.61 -5.15 -6.96
CA PHE A 41 -9.62 -6.20 -7.23
C PHE A 41 -9.64 -7.35 -6.22
N GLY A 42 -10.64 -7.39 -5.33
CA GLY A 42 -10.72 -8.35 -4.23
C GLY A 42 -9.70 -8.07 -3.12
N SER A 43 -9.47 -9.06 -2.26
CA SER A 43 -8.43 -8.95 -1.23
C SER A 43 -7.06 -8.98 -1.91
N LEU A 44 -6.53 -7.79 -2.19
CA LEU A 44 -5.24 -7.60 -2.88
C LEU A 44 -4.06 -8.22 -2.14
N PHE A 45 -4.26 -8.65 -0.89
CA PHE A 45 -3.19 -8.94 0.04
C PHE A 45 -3.28 -10.31 0.69
N ASP A 46 -4.26 -11.11 0.28
CA ASP A 46 -4.32 -12.52 0.67
C ASP A 46 -4.28 -13.38 -0.60
N PRO A 47 -3.08 -13.73 -1.07
CA PRO A 47 -2.91 -14.56 -2.27
C PRO A 47 -3.26 -16.03 -2.02
N GLN A 48 -3.86 -16.37 -0.87
CA GLN A 48 -4.24 -17.74 -0.57
C GLN A 48 -5.29 -18.20 -1.59
N PRO A 49 -5.06 -19.38 -2.23
CA PRO A 49 -6.04 -19.98 -3.12
C PRO A 49 -7.37 -20.20 -2.39
N ARG A 50 -8.46 -19.69 -2.96
CA ARG A 50 -9.81 -19.85 -2.40
C ARG A 50 -10.50 -21.02 -3.06
N LEU A 51 -10.75 -22.08 -2.29
CA LEU A 51 -11.39 -23.31 -2.74
C LEU A 51 -12.79 -23.43 -2.17
N GLY A 52 -13.80 -23.55 -3.03
CA GLY A 52 -15.13 -23.95 -2.64
C GLY A 52 -15.29 -25.48 -2.72
N ILE A 53 -15.87 -26.12 -1.73
CA ILE A 53 -16.21 -27.54 -1.77
C ILE A 53 -17.69 -27.75 -1.50
N VAL A 54 -18.33 -28.51 -2.37
CA VAL A 54 -19.66 -29.13 -2.13
C VAL A 54 -19.43 -30.60 -1.85
N ASP A 55 -19.59 -31.01 -0.61
CA ASP A 55 -19.36 -32.39 -0.18
C ASP A 55 -20.69 -33.08 0.15
N GLN A 56 -21.10 -33.97 -0.72
CA GLN A 56 -22.36 -34.71 -0.57
C GLN A 56 -22.25 -35.98 0.28
N GLY A 57 -21.04 -36.33 0.76
CA GLY A 57 -20.81 -37.61 1.41
C GLY A 57 -19.80 -37.62 2.56
N SER A 58 -19.39 -36.48 3.06
CA SER A 58 -18.37 -36.34 4.12
C SER A 58 -17.03 -36.99 3.74
N SER A 59 -16.47 -36.56 2.62
CA SER A 59 -15.18 -37.03 2.11
C SER A 59 -14.01 -36.63 3.00
N THR A 60 -12.98 -37.50 3.05
CA THR A 60 -11.70 -37.22 3.71
C THR A 60 -10.98 -36.06 3.04
N ILE A 61 -11.24 -35.76 1.76
CA ILE A 61 -10.69 -34.57 1.07
C ILE A 61 -11.07 -33.29 1.81
N THR A 62 -12.35 -33.15 2.15
CA THR A 62 -12.83 -31.94 2.86
C THR A 62 -12.09 -31.73 4.18
N THR A 63 -11.89 -32.81 4.95
CA THR A 63 -11.18 -32.76 6.23
C THR A 63 -9.69 -32.47 6.04
N ALA A 64 -9.08 -33.05 5.01
CA ALA A 64 -7.66 -32.86 4.70
C ALA A 64 -7.39 -31.42 4.25
N VAL A 65 -8.21 -30.85 3.39
CA VAL A 65 -8.06 -29.44 2.96
C VAL A 65 -8.22 -28.47 4.13
N GLN A 66 -9.11 -28.74 5.09
CA GLN A 66 -9.23 -27.94 6.32
C GLN A 66 -7.92 -27.89 7.14
N GLY A 67 -7.08 -28.88 7.02
CA GLY A 67 -5.79 -28.95 7.70
C GLY A 67 -4.63 -28.31 6.94
N ILE A 68 -4.82 -27.86 5.69
CA ILE A 68 -3.76 -27.28 4.86
C ILE A 68 -3.69 -25.78 5.15
N GLU A 69 -2.60 -25.32 5.76
CA GLU A 69 -2.30 -23.90 5.88
C GLU A 69 -2.06 -23.30 4.48
N GLY A 70 -2.72 -22.17 4.20
CA GLY A 70 -2.52 -21.45 2.93
C GLY A 70 -3.60 -21.68 1.87
N ILE A 71 -4.67 -22.43 2.17
CA ILE A 71 -5.88 -22.52 1.34
C ILE A 71 -7.07 -22.00 2.12
N ASP A 72 -7.78 -21.02 1.56
CA ASP A 72 -9.04 -20.52 2.12
C ASP A 72 -10.19 -21.40 1.65
N LEU A 73 -10.75 -22.21 2.55
CA LEU A 73 -11.79 -23.18 2.26
C LEU A 73 -13.18 -22.64 2.61
N THR A 74 -14.06 -22.63 1.62
CA THR A 74 -15.48 -22.33 1.77
C THR A 74 -16.33 -23.59 1.49
N LEU A 75 -17.08 -24.05 2.49
CA LEU A 75 -18.03 -25.15 2.30
C LEU A 75 -19.37 -24.61 1.82
N LEU A 76 -19.94 -25.25 0.80
CA LEU A 76 -21.21 -24.89 0.18
C LEU A 76 -22.13 -26.11 0.11
N ASP A 77 -23.42 -25.89 0.21
CA ASP A 77 -24.42 -26.97 0.20
C ASP A 77 -24.89 -27.32 -1.22
N ASN A 78 -24.67 -26.43 -2.20
CA ASN A 78 -25.23 -26.55 -3.54
C ASN A 78 -24.17 -26.29 -4.62
N ALA A 79 -24.15 -27.16 -5.66
CA ALA A 79 -23.25 -27.03 -6.77
C ALA A 79 -23.52 -25.80 -7.66
N ASP A 80 -24.78 -25.36 -7.76
CA ASP A 80 -25.13 -24.17 -8.55
C ASP A 80 -24.62 -22.88 -7.85
N ASP A 81 -24.71 -22.81 -6.52
CA ASP A 81 -24.13 -21.72 -5.75
C ASP A 81 -22.60 -21.71 -5.86
N LEU A 82 -21.98 -22.90 -5.85
CA LEU A 82 -20.53 -23.02 -6.06
C LEU A 82 -20.12 -22.46 -7.43
N LYS A 83 -20.83 -22.83 -8.49
CA LYS A 83 -20.57 -22.33 -9.85
C LYS A 83 -20.71 -20.81 -9.90
N ALA A 84 -21.80 -20.27 -9.33
CA ALA A 84 -22.04 -18.83 -9.30
C ALA A 84 -20.94 -18.07 -8.54
N GLN A 85 -20.41 -18.65 -7.45
CA GLN A 85 -19.31 -18.06 -6.69
C GLN A 85 -17.97 -18.10 -7.47
N VAL A 86 -17.72 -19.17 -8.21
CA VAL A 86 -16.54 -19.28 -9.09
C VAL A 86 -16.65 -18.34 -10.29
N GLU A 87 -17.84 -18.22 -10.91
CA GLU A 87 -18.09 -17.28 -12.00
C GLU A 87 -18.00 -15.81 -11.56
N ALA A 88 -18.34 -15.52 -10.32
CA ALA A 88 -18.25 -14.18 -9.74
C ALA A 88 -16.86 -13.84 -9.16
N ASP A 89 -15.85 -14.69 -9.39
CA ASP A 89 -14.47 -14.57 -8.86
C ASP A 89 -14.35 -14.46 -7.32
N ASN A 90 -15.38 -14.91 -6.61
CA ASN A 90 -15.31 -15.04 -5.15
C ASN A 90 -14.48 -16.25 -4.73
N LEU A 91 -14.37 -17.27 -5.60
CA LEU A 91 -13.58 -18.49 -5.42
C LEU A 91 -12.67 -18.70 -6.63
N ASP A 92 -11.45 -19.18 -6.41
CA ASP A 92 -10.50 -19.47 -7.48
C ASP A 92 -10.80 -20.81 -8.15
N ALA A 93 -11.31 -21.77 -7.37
CA ALA A 93 -11.79 -23.05 -7.86
C ALA A 93 -12.94 -23.61 -7.01
N GLY A 94 -13.70 -24.52 -7.60
CA GLY A 94 -14.77 -25.23 -6.95
C GLY A 94 -14.70 -26.72 -7.19
N LEU A 95 -14.91 -27.53 -6.16
CA LEU A 95 -14.89 -28.98 -6.18
C LEU A 95 -16.22 -29.56 -5.74
N VAL A 96 -16.80 -30.45 -6.54
CA VAL A 96 -18.02 -31.19 -6.16
C VAL A 96 -17.67 -32.65 -5.92
N LEU A 97 -17.86 -33.09 -4.68
CA LEU A 97 -17.63 -34.47 -4.22
C LEU A 97 -18.96 -35.20 -4.10
N PRO A 98 -19.24 -36.19 -4.95
CA PRO A 98 -20.49 -36.95 -4.88
C PRO A 98 -20.54 -37.85 -3.64
N ALA A 99 -21.73 -38.24 -3.23
CA ALA A 99 -21.91 -39.16 -2.11
C ALA A 99 -21.18 -40.51 -2.37
N GLY A 100 -20.45 -40.97 -1.34
CA GLY A 100 -19.67 -42.21 -1.43
C GLY A 100 -18.42 -42.13 -2.32
N PHE A 101 -17.91 -40.92 -2.58
CA PHE A 101 -16.72 -40.69 -3.40
C PHE A 101 -15.51 -41.49 -2.93
N ASP A 102 -15.18 -41.40 -1.63
CA ASP A 102 -14.03 -42.11 -1.04
C ASP A 102 -14.09 -43.63 -1.22
N ASP A 103 -15.25 -44.20 -1.01
CA ASP A 103 -15.45 -45.67 -1.15
C ASP A 103 -15.32 -46.11 -2.62
N GLN A 104 -15.82 -45.28 -3.54
CA GLN A 104 -15.66 -45.55 -4.97
C GLN A 104 -14.18 -45.50 -5.40
N VAL A 105 -13.44 -44.48 -4.94
CA VAL A 105 -11.99 -44.36 -5.20
C VAL A 105 -11.23 -45.56 -4.61
N ARG A 106 -11.49 -45.90 -3.34
CA ARG A 106 -10.83 -47.07 -2.68
C ARG A 106 -11.13 -48.42 -3.37
N SER A 107 -12.28 -48.53 -3.98
CA SER A 107 -12.66 -49.76 -4.72
C SER A 107 -12.03 -49.85 -6.14
N GLY A 108 -11.27 -48.84 -6.54
CA GLY A 108 -10.69 -48.72 -7.89
C GLY A 108 -11.71 -48.22 -8.94
N ALA A 109 -12.90 -47.82 -8.54
CA ALA A 109 -13.82 -47.14 -9.42
C ALA A 109 -13.28 -45.73 -9.74
N ARG A 110 -13.71 -45.19 -10.89
CA ARG A 110 -13.31 -43.84 -11.32
C ARG A 110 -14.52 -42.92 -11.33
N PRO A 111 -14.97 -42.43 -10.14
CA PRO A 111 -16.08 -41.51 -10.08
C PRO A 111 -15.74 -40.21 -10.83
N PRO A 112 -16.71 -39.58 -11.51
CA PRO A 112 -16.47 -38.28 -12.11
C PRO A 112 -16.26 -37.25 -11.01
N LEU A 113 -15.19 -36.44 -11.14
CA LEU A 113 -14.89 -35.35 -10.28
C LEU A 113 -15.06 -34.06 -11.08
N GLU A 114 -16.01 -33.21 -10.64
CA GLU A 114 -16.21 -31.93 -11.28
C GLU A 114 -15.36 -30.88 -10.56
N PHE A 115 -14.40 -30.32 -11.26
CA PHE A 115 -13.51 -29.27 -10.81
C PHE A 115 -13.73 -28.01 -11.64
N TYR A 116 -14.35 -27.00 -11.05
CA TYR A 116 -14.62 -25.72 -11.67
C TYR A 116 -13.47 -24.77 -11.41
N VAL A 117 -13.11 -23.92 -12.39
CA VAL A 117 -11.97 -23.00 -12.28
C VAL A 117 -12.40 -21.62 -12.73
N GLY A 118 -12.14 -20.63 -11.90
CA GLY A 118 -12.38 -19.22 -12.22
C GLY A 118 -11.51 -18.74 -13.37
N GLY A 119 -12.13 -18.12 -14.38
CA GLY A 119 -11.43 -17.65 -15.58
C GLY A 119 -10.42 -16.55 -15.30
N GLU A 120 -10.71 -15.68 -14.32
CA GLU A 120 -9.91 -14.53 -13.93
C GLU A 120 -8.97 -14.82 -12.73
N SER A 121 -9.08 -16.02 -12.12
CA SER A 121 -8.22 -16.40 -11.00
C SER A 121 -6.75 -16.54 -11.44
N LEU A 122 -5.83 -16.31 -10.49
CA LEU A 122 -4.39 -16.44 -10.75
C LEU A 122 -4.04 -17.87 -11.22
N ALA A 123 -3.23 -17.96 -12.27
CA ALA A 123 -2.80 -19.26 -12.80
C ALA A 123 -2.09 -20.11 -11.74
N SER A 124 -1.31 -19.50 -10.84
CA SER A 124 -0.70 -20.15 -9.68
C SER A 124 -1.73 -20.81 -8.77
N ASN A 125 -2.79 -20.08 -8.39
CA ASN A 125 -3.85 -20.61 -7.52
C ASN A 125 -4.56 -21.81 -8.15
N ARG A 126 -4.87 -21.72 -9.45
CA ARG A 126 -5.47 -22.82 -10.21
C ARG A 126 -4.60 -24.07 -10.22
N ILE A 127 -3.29 -23.89 -10.45
CA ILE A 127 -2.34 -25.01 -10.45
C ILE A 127 -2.22 -25.61 -9.06
N ILE A 128 -2.04 -24.79 -8.01
CA ILE A 128 -1.95 -25.26 -6.63
C ILE A 128 -3.20 -26.07 -6.25
N LEU A 129 -4.39 -25.55 -6.49
CA LEU A 129 -5.64 -26.22 -6.14
C LEU A 129 -5.84 -27.52 -6.94
N ALA A 130 -5.49 -27.52 -8.24
CA ALA A 130 -5.60 -28.71 -9.07
C ALA A 130 -4.62 -29.81 -8.61
N VAL A 131 -3.36 -29.46 -8.35
CA VAL A 131 -2.35 -30.41 -7.86
C VAL A 131 -2.73 -30.96 -6.49
N THR A 132 -3.09 -30.09 -5.54
CA THR A 132 -3.54 -30.49 -4.20
C THR A 132 -4.74 -31.45 -4.28
N THR A 133 -5.74 -31.15 -5.13
CA THR A 133 -6.90 -32.01 -5.31
C THR A 133 -6.50 -33.41 -5.83
N VAL A 134 -5.61 -33.47 -6.82
CA VAL A 134 -5.11 -34.74 -7.35
C VAL A 134 -4.35 -35.55 -6.31
N ASP A 135 -3.51 -34.88 -5.49
CA ASP A 135 -2.72 -35.55 -4.45
C ASP A 135 -3.62 -36.10 -3.33
N LEU A 136 -4.65 -35.37 -2.94
CA LEU A 136 -5.64 -35.83 -1.96
C LEU A 136 -6.46 -37.02 -2.47
N VAL A 137 -6.82 -37.05 -3.78
CA VAL A 137 -7.50 -38.21 -4.38
C VAL A 137 -6.60 -39.43 -4.35
N ARG A 138 -5.30 -39.26 -4.62
CA ARG A 138 -4.31 -40.37 -4.55
C ARG A 138 -4.12 -40.89 -3.15
N GLU A 139 -4.14 -40.02 -2.15
CA GLU A 139 -4.07 -40.42 -0.76
C GLU A 139 -5.25 -41.33 -0.35
N ILE A 140 -6.45 -41.01 -0.82
CA ILE A 140 -7.64 -41.87 -0.62
C ILE A 140 -7.46 -43.25 -1.27
N GLU A 141 -6.86 -43.32 -2.46
CA GLU A 141 -6.58 -44.57 -3.19
C GLU A 141 -5.54 -45.43 -2.45
N GLY A 142 -4.82 -44.86 -1.47
CA GLY A 142 -3.73 -45.56 -0.77
C GLY A 142 -2.46 -45.71 -1.63
N ALA A 143 -2.40 -45.04 -2.76
CA ALA A 143 -1.25 -45.00 -3.64
C ALA A 143 -0.32 -43.89 -3.15
N THR A 144 0.85 -44.26 -2.61
CA THR A 144 1.92 -43.28 -2.44
C THR A 144 2.28 -42.70 -3.81
N PRO A 145 2.37 -41.38 -3.97
CA PRO A 145 2.75 -40.79 -5.26
C PRO A 145 4.07 -41.40 -5.71
N PRO A 146 4.15 -41.90 -6.96
CA PRO A 146 5.38 -42.51 -7.47
C PRO A 146 6.53 -41.51 -7.63
N VAL A 147 6.27 -40.24 -7.42
CA VAL A 147 7.22 -39.15 -7.54
C VAL A 147 6.86 -38.08 -6.50
N ASP A 148 7.84 -37.66 -5.76
CA ASP A 148 7.73 -36.48 -4.89
C ASP A 148 7.83 -35.23 -5.78
N ILE A 149 6.71 -34.54 -6.00
CA ILE A 149 6.66 -33.37 -6.87
C ILE A 149 7.07 -32.14 -6.05
N SER A 150 8.34 -31.76 -6.17
CA SER A 150 8.80 -30.46 -5.68
C SER A 150 8.54 -29.43 -6.79
N VAL A 151 7.59 -28.54 -6.56
CA VAL A 151 7.39 -27.39 -7.45
C VAL A 151 8.50 -26.37 -7.17
N VAL A 152 9.51 -26.35 -8.04
CA VAL A 152 10.55 -25.33 -8.01
C VAL A 152 10.13 -24.22 -8.95
N ALA A 153 9.72 -23.09 -8.41
CA ALA A 153 9.52 -21.88 -9.19
C ALA A 153 10.86 -21.42 -9.75
N LEU A 154 11.03 -21.50 -11.07
CA LEU A 154 12.22 -21.01 -11.76
C LEU A 154 11.91 -19.62 -12.34
N GLY A 155 12.65 -18.64 -11.90
CA GLY A 155 12.48 -17.24 -12.25
C GLY A 155 11.94 -16.45 -11.06
N ASP A 156 11.97 -15.11 -11.16
CA ASP A 156 11.28 -14.27 -10.20
C ASP A 156 9.78 -14.64 -10.24
N GLU A 157 9.29 -15.19 -9.15
CA GLU A 157 7.84 -15.37 -8.99
C GLU A 157 7.22 -13.99 -9.19
N GLY A 158 6.58 -13.83 -10.34
CA GLY A 158 5.94 -12.56 -10.65
C GLY A 158 4.90 -12.31 -9.58
N LEU A 159 5.22 -11.39 -8.66
CA LEU A 159 4.28 -10.99 -7.61
C LEU A 159 2.90 -10.74 -8.23
N PRO A 160 1.82 -11.24 -7.64
CA PRO A 160 0.47 -10.96 -8.10
C PRO A 160 0.29 -9.46 -8.35
N ILE A 161 -0.50 -9.07 -9.34
CA ILE A 161 -0.74 -7.65 -9.67
C ILE A 161 -1.19 -6.87 -8.43
N ALA A 162 -1.92 -7.54 -7.58
CA ALA A 162 -2.36 -7.06 -6.29
C ALA A 162 -1.20 -6.58 -5.40
N VAL A 163 -0.20 -7.43 -5.20
CA VAL A 163 1.00 -7.10 -4.41
C VAL A 163 1.82 -6.00 -5.10
N ARG A 164 1.86 -6.00 -6.43
CA ARG A 164 2.52 -4.93 -7.22
C ARG A 164 1.84 -3.58 -7.08
N MET A 165 0.55 -3.54 -6.74
CA MET A 165 -0.19 -2.30 -6.49
C MET A 165 0.08 -1.69 -5.11
N VAL A 166 0.62 -2.46 -4.16
CA VAL A 166 0.91 -1.97 -2.79
C VAL A 166 1.78 -0.72 -2.79
N PRO A 167 2.91 -0.65 -3.50
CA PRO A 167 3.74 0.55 -3.56
C PRO A 167 2.98 1.78 -4.06
N PHE A 168 2.06 1.59 -5.01
CA PHE A 168 1.23 2.66 -5.52
C PHE A 168 0.26 3.20 -4.45
N ILE A 169 -0.43 2.30 -3.74
CA ILE A 169 -1.37 2.67 -2.68
C ILE A 169 -0.65 3.37 -1.53
N MET A 170 0.50 2.81 -1.10
CA MET A 170 1.33 3.40 -0.04
C MET A 170 1.81 4.80 -0.41
N MET A 171 2.35 4.94 -1.64
CA MET A 171 2.86 6.23 -2.10
C MET A 171 1.73 7.25 -2.26
N TYR A 172 0.56 6.82 -2.71
CA TYR A 172 -0.61 7.68 -2.75
C TYR A 172 -0.98 8.21 -1.37
N ALA A 173 -1.05 7.34 -0.36
CA ALA A 173 -1.34 7.73 1.02
C ALA A 173 -0.28 8.70 1.57
N LEU A 174 0.99 8.38 1.32
CA LEU A 174 2.12 9.21 1.75
C LEU A 174 2.09 10.58 1.09
N VAL A 175 1.90 10.67 -0.23
CA VAL A 175 1.84 11.93 -0.97
C VAL A 175 0.65 12.77 -0.54
N VAL A 176 -0.54 12.19 -0.41
CA VAL A 176 -1.73 12.91 0.02
C VAL A 176 -1.54 13.50 1.43
N ALA A 177 -0.99 12.74 2.36
CA ALA A 177 -0.80 13.22 3.73
C ALA A 177 0.40 14.17 3.85
N ALA A 178 1.54 13.81 3.25
CA ALA A 178 2.80 14.53 3.43
C ALA A 178 2.95 15.74 2.52
N VAL A 179 2.46 15.68 1.27
CA VAL A 179 2.62 16.78 0.32
C VAL A 179 1.42 17.73 0.35
N PHE A 180 0.19 17.21 0.27
CA PHE A 180 -0.99 18.06 0.12
C PHE A 180 -1.25 18.90 1.38
N LEU A 181 -1.18 18.28 2.57
CA LEU A 181 -1.53 18.97 3.80
C LEU A 181 -0.69 20.22 4.04
N PRO A 182 0.66 20.17 4.11
CA PRO A 182 1.47 21.36 4.32
C PRO A 182 1.38 22.33 3.13
N ALA A 183 1.30 21.84 1.88
CA ALA A 183 1.22 22.69 0.71
C ALA A 183 -0.05 23.56 0.72
N PHE A 184 -1.22 22.92 0.85
CA PHE A 184 -2.49 23.63 0.89
C PHE A 184 -2.66 24.49 2.16
N SER A 185 -2.18 23.99 3.30
CA SER A 185 -2.26 24.76 4.56
C SER A 185 -1.48 26.07 4.48
N ILE A 186 -0.31 26.09 3.83
CA ILE A 186 0.46 27.31 3.65
C ILE A 186 -0.20 28.23 2.62
N ALA A 187 -0.64 27.67 1.48
CA ALA A 187 -1.27 28.43 0.42
C ALA A 187 -2.58 29.07 0.85
N ASP A 188 -3.43 28.35 1.60
CA ASP A 188 -4.69 28.85 2.15
C ASP A 188 -4.47 30.01 3.13
N GLU A 189 -3.46 29.89 4.02
CA GLU A 189 -3.12 31.01 4.93
C GLU A 189 -2.57 32.23 4.18
N ARG A 190 -1.87 32.00 3.06
CA ARG A 190 -1.39 33.08 2.19
C ARG A 190 -2.54 33.75 1.45
N GLU A 191 -3.44 32.97 0.88
CA GLU A 191 -4.63 33.42 0.15
C GLU A 191 -5.57 34.24 1.05
N LYS A 192 -5.78 33.78 2.29
CA LYS A 192 -6.58 34.47 3.31
C LYS A 192 -5.87 35.65 3.99
N GLY A 193 -4.62 35.92 3.65
CA GLY A 193 -3.82 36.99 4.27
C GLY A 193 -3.44 36.74 5.73
N THR A 194 -3.72 35.55 6.28
CA THR A 194 -3.40 35.23 7.68
C THR A 194 -1.91 35.10 7.93
N LEU A 195 -1.09 34.76 6.92
CA LEU A 195 0.37 34.81 7.00
C LEU A 195 0.87 36.25 7.24
N ASN A 196 0.22 37.27 6.68
CA ASN A 196 0.57 38.67 6.91
C ASN A 196 0.28 39.09 8.37
N ALA A 197 -0.79 38.57 8.98
CA ALA A 197 -1.09 38.81 10.37
C ALA A 197 -0.04 38.26 11.35
N LEU A 198 0.79 37.30 10.92
CA LEU A 198 1.89 36.78 11.73
C LEU A 198 3.01 37.83 11.95
N ILE A 199 3.16 38.81 11.06
CA ILE A 199 4.21 39.81 11.15
C ILE A 199 4.06 40.67 12.42
N VAL A 200 2.82 40.86 12.88
CA VAL A 200 2.53 41.60 14.12
C VAL A 200 2.62 40.74 15.38
N THR A 201 2.93 39.46 15.24
CA THR A 201 3.10 38.52 16.35
C THR A 201 4.58 38.23 16.62
N PRO A 202 4.97 37.75 17.80
CA PRO A 202 6.37 37.34 18.07
C PRO A 202 6.76 36.00 17.41
N VAL A 203 5.86 35.38 16.60
CA VAL A 203 6.08 34.10 15.93
C VAL A 203 6.80 34.35 14.59
N LYS A 204 7.88 33.62 14.35
CA LYS A 204 8.61 33.70 13.08
C LYS A 204 7.97 32.78 12.02
N LEU A 205 7.98 33.20 10.77
CA LEU A 205 7.48 32.38 9.64
C LEU A 205 8.13 30.98 9.63
N SER A 206 9.43 30.89 9.95
CA SER A 206 10.12 29.59 10.03
C SER A 206 9.54 28.67 11.13
N GLU A 207 9.02 29.23 12.24
CA GLU A 207 8.38 28.45 13.31
C GLU A 207 7.02 27.88 12.84
N VAL A 208 6.29 28.65 12.02
CA VAL A 208 5.03 28.20 11.40
C VAL A 208 5.27 27.11 10.37
N ILE A 209 6.21 27.32 9.43
CA ILE A 209 6.55 26.34 8.40
C ILE A 209 7.03 25.03 9.03
N THR A 210 7.89 25.10 10.07
CA THR A 210 8.33 23.92 10.80
C THR A 210 7.18 23.21 11.52
N ALA A 211 6.25 23.93 12.13
CA ALA A 211 5.09 23.34 12.80
C ALA A 211 4.18 22.61 11.80
N LYS A 212 3.96 23.19 10.60
CA LYS A 212 3.20 22.54 9.53
C LYS A 212 3.93 21.31 8.98
N GLY A 213 5.27 21.36 8.90
CA GLY A 213 6.09 20.21 8.56
C GLY A 213 5.94 19.06 9.57
N PHE A 214 6.02 19.35 10.87
CA PHE A 214 5.81 18.33 11.91
C PHE A 214 4.41 17.72 11.85
N LEU A 215 3.37 18.54 11.66
CA LEU A 215 2.01 18.05 11.48
C LEU A 215 1.93 17.11 10.27
N GLY A 216 2.53 17.51 9.14
CA GLY A 216 2.58 16.69 7.94
C GLY A 216 3.26 15.34 8.17
N VAL A 217 4.42 15.30 8.85
CA VAL A 217 5.13 14.06 9.18
C VAL A 217 4.28 13.15 10.06
N ILE A 218 3.67 13.68 11.11
CA ILE A 218 2.84 12.89 12.04
C ILE A 218 1.64 12.27 11.31
N LEU A 219 0.94 13.07 10.49
CA LEU A 219 -0.22 12.57 9.75
C LEU A 219 0.18 11.62 8.63
N ALA A 220 1.30 11.89 7.94
CA ALA A 220 1.81 10.98 6.92
C ALA A 220 2.17 9.61 7.52
N LEU A 221 2.89 9.58 8.64
CA LEU A 221 3.19 8.34 9.36
C LEU A 221 1.90 7.60 9.75
N ALA A 222 0.96 8.31 10.40
CA ALA A 222 -0.28 7.71 10.84
C ALA A 222 -1.10 7.14 9.69
N MET A 223 -1.26 7.89 8.58
CA MET A 223 -2.04 7.47 7.43
C MET A 223 -1.37 6.35 6.64
N THR A 224 -0.04 6.39 6.49
CA THR A 224 0.67 5.32 5.79
C THR A 224 0.68 4.02 6.60
N ILE A 225 0.90 4.08 7.92
CA ILE A 225 0.78 2.91 8.79
C ILE A 225 -0.64 2.35 8.75
N PHE A 226 -1.66 3.21 8.82
CA PHE A 226 -3.05 2.79 8.73
C PHE A 226 -3.38 2.15 7.37
N THR A 227 -2.86 2.71 6.29
CA THR A 227 -3.01 2.15 4.94
C THR A 227 -2.32 0.78 4.82
N LEU A 228 -1.09 0.63 5.33
CA LEU A 228 -0.40 -0.66 5.38
C LEU A 228 -1.18 -1.69 6.21
N PHE A 229 -1.74 -1.27 7.34
CA PHE A 229 -2.58 -2.12 8.19
C PHE A 229 -3.83 -2.62 7.44
N LEU A 230 -4.55 -1.72 6.75
CA LEU A 230 -5.73 -2.10 5.97
C LEU A 230 -5.42 -3.07 4.84
N ASN A 231 -4.18 -3.08 4.37
CA ASN A 231 -3.74 -3.90 3.25
C ASN A 231 -2.90 -5.12 3.70
N ASN A 232 -2.94 -5.50 4.99
CA ASN A 232 -2.14 -6.59 5.56
C ASN A 232 -0.64 -6.54 5.20
N ALA A 233 -0.12 -5.33 4.95
CA ALA A 233 1.25 -5.09 4.50
C ALA A 233 2.16 -4.54 5.61
N LEU A 234 1.85 -4.80 6.88
CA LEU A 234 2.68 -4.47 8.05
C LEU A 234 3.71 -5.58 8.36
N GLY A 235 4.22 -6.24 7.34
CA GLY A 235 5.24 -7.27 7.51
C GLY A 235 6.60 -6.70 7.93
N GLY A 236 7.54 -7.61 8.24
CA GLY A 236 8.92 -7.28 8.51
C GLY A 236 9.21 -6.75 9.91
N ASP A 237 10.39 -6.13 10.04
CA ASP A 237 10.85 -5.53 11.30
C ASP A 237 10.10 -4.20 11.55
N PRO A 238 9.32 -4.07 12.65
CA PRO A 238 8.59 -2.84 12.97
C PRO A 238 9.49 -1.61 13.14
N VAL A 239 10.73 -1.79 13.61
CA VAL A 239 11.69 -0.70 13.77
C VAL A 239 12.18 -0.24 12.41
N ALA A 240 12.53 -1.18 11.54
CA ALA A 240 12.92 -0.88 10.16
C ALA A 240 11.78 -0.15 9.41
N LEU A 241 10.55 -0.65 9.53
CA LEU A 241 9.37 -0.04 8.93
C LEU A 241 9.17 1.40 9.42
N LEU A 242 9.24 1.63 10.73
CA LEU A 242 9.09 2.99 11.28
C LEU A 242 10.16 3.95 10.74
N VAL A 243 11.42 3.49 10.65
CA VAL A 243 12.53 4.31 10.12
C VAL A 243 12.32 4.68 8.66
N VAL A 244 12.01 3.70 7.80
CA VAL A 244 11.80 3.98 6.36
C VAL A 244 10.58 4.87 6.12
N LEU A 245 9.49 4.68 6.88
CA LEU A 245 8.31 5.54 6.83
C LEU A 245 8.62 6.98 7.31
N LEU A 246 9.46 7.13 8.33
CA LEU A 246 9.88 8.44 8.82
C LEU A 246 10.68 9.19 7.74
N PHE A 247 11.65 8.55 7.10
CA PHE A 247 12.42 9.14 6.01
C PHE A 247 11.51 9.53 4.84
N GLY A 248 10.59 8.64 4.46
CA GLY A 248 9.62 8.92 3.41
C GLY A 248 8.70 10.09 3.74
N SER A 249 8.20 10.13 4.97
CA SER A 249 7.35 11.22 5.44
C SER A 249 8.07 12.56 5.43
N ILE A 250 9.32 12.62 5.90
CA ILE A 250 10.12 13.86 5.90
C ILE A 250 10.36 14.34 4.48
N LEU A 251 10.84 13.45 3.58
CA LEU A 251 11.09 13.79 2.19
C LEU A 251 9.85 14.37 1.49
N CYS A 252 8.72 13.68 1.60
CA CYS A 252 7.48 14.12 0.98
C CYS A 252 6.93 15.42 1.61
N VAL A 253 7.06 15.60 2.91
CA VAL A 253 6.66 16.84 3.60
C VAL A 253 7.50 18.02 3.10
N GLU A 254 8.79 17.86 2.93
CA GLU A 254 9.66 18.92 2.38
C GLU A 254 9.22 19.34 0.99
N ILE A 255 8.83 18.41 0.13
CA ILE A 255 8.23 18.72 -1.19
C ILE A 255 6.93 19.53 -1.00
N GLY A 256 6.06 19.12 -0.08
CA GLY A 256 4.83 19.85 0.24
C GLY A 256 5.10 21.26 0.76
N LEU A 257 6.07 21.44 1.64
CA LEU A 257 6.50 22.75 2.15
C LEU A 257 7.04 23.63 1.02
N ILE A 258 7.82 23.08 0.08
CA ILE A 258 8.30 23.79 -1.11
C ILE A 258 7.10 24.26 -1.93
N PHE A 259 6.17 23.37 -2.26
CA PHE A 259 4.99 23.71 -3.05
C PHE A 259 4.16 24.81 -2.38
N GLY A 260 3.89 24.71 -1.09
CA GLY A 260 3.15 25.73 -0.35
C GLY A 260 3.86 27.07 -0.28
N THR A 261 5.18 27.09 -0.12
CA THR A 261 5.96 28.35 -0.04
C THR A 261 6.09 29.07 -1.39
N VAL A 262 6.13 28.32 -2.49
CA VAL A 262 6.23 28.88 -3.86
C VAL A 262 4.86 29.33 -4.36
N SER A 263 3.79 28.63 -4.02
CA SER A 263 2.43 28.91 -4.49
C SER A 263 1.86 30.20 -3.86
N LYS A 264 1.08 30.94 -4.65
CA LYS A 264 0.39 32.14 -4.17
C LYS A 264 -0.98 31.82 -3.57
N ASP A 265 -1.62 30.78 -4.06
CA ASP A 265 -2.97 30.37 -3.71
C ASP A 265 -3.11 28.85 -3.88
N SER A 266 -4.24 28.32 -3.47
CA SER A 266 -4.57 26.89 -3.55
C SER A 266 -4.61 26.37 -4.99
N THR A 267 -5.00 27.20 -5.97
CA THR A 267 -5.04 26.84 -7.41
C THR A 267 -3.62 26.57 -7.92
N ALA A 268 -2.66 27.42 -7.53
CA ALA A 268 -1.26 27.24 -7.88
C ALA A 268 -0.66 25.95 -7.30
N VAL A 269 -1.06 25.56 -6.08
CA VAL A 269 -0.68 24.26 -5.49
C VAL A 269 -1.20 23.10 -6.33
N PHE A 270 -2.49 23.13 -6.71
CA PHE A 270 -3.06 22.10 -7.60
C PHE A 270 -2.33 22.01 -8.94
N ALA A 271 -1.99 23.13 -9.53
CA ALA A 271 -1.24 23.16 -10.79
C ALA A 271 0.16 22.53 -10.64
N LEU A 272 0.85 22.82 -9.56
CA LEU A 272 2.15 22.21 -9.26
C LEU A 272 2.04 20.69 -9.03
N ILE A 273 1.08 20.25 -8.22
CA ILE A 273 0.87 18.82 -7.96
C ILE A 273 0.51 18.09 -9.25
N LYS A 274 -0.38 18.66 -10.08
CA LYS A 274 -0.76 18.07 -11.35
C LYS A 274 0.42 18.02 -12.34
N GLY A 275 1.25 19.06 -12.38
CA GLY A 275 2.42 19.11 -13.27
C GLY A 275 3.56 18.22 -12.83
N THR A 276 3.73 17.97 -11.53
CA THR A 276 4.82 17.18 -10.96
C THR A 276 4.38 15.82 -10.43
N GLY A 277 3.09 15.50 -10.51
CA GLY A 277 2.53 14.27 -9.94
C GLY A 277 3.21 13.00 -10.45
N ILE A 278 3.63 12.99 -11.72
CA ILE A 278 4.39 11.87 -12.28
C ILE A 278 5.77 11.69 -11.61
N LEU A 279 6.38 12.77 -11.14
CA LEU A 279 7.65 12.69 -10.41
C LEU A 279 7.47 12.14 -8.99
N LEU A 280 6.26 12.29 -8.43
CA LEU A 280 5.94 11.83 -7.09
C LEU A 280 5.52 10.35 -7.08
N ILE A 281 4.65 9.95 -8.01
CA ILE A 281 4.04 8.61 -8.02
C ILE A 281 4.65 7.72 -9.12
N GLY A 282 5.30 8.31 -10.13
CA GLY A 282 5.84 7.58 -11.29
C GLY A 282 6.68 6.35 -10.99
N PRO A 283 7.57 6.36 -9.97
CA PRO A 283 8.36 5.17 -9.64
C PRO A 283 7.52 3.94 -9.27
N THR A 284 6.29 4.11 -8.82
CA THR A 284 5.41 2.97 -8.51
C THR A 284 5.05 2.16 -9.76
N ALA A 285 5.11 2.76 -10.95
CA ALA A 285 4.86 2.06 -12.21
C ALA A 285 5.86 0.91 -12.45
N PHE A 286 7.10 1.03 -11.97
CA PHE A 286 8.13 0.00 -12.13
C PHE A 286 7.85 -1.25 -11.29
N TYR A 287 7.01 -1.16 -10.26
CA TYR A 287 6.53 -2.32 -9.50
C TYR A 287 5.35 -2.99 -10.20
N ILE A 288 4.50 -2.22 -10.86
CA ILE A 288 3.36 -2.75 -11.63
C ILE A 288 3.88 -3.46 -12.89
N TRP A 289 4.86 -2.86 -13.57
CA TRP A 289 5.51 -3.39 -14.78
C TRP A 289 7.00 -3.67 -14.52
N PRO A 290 7.36 -4.81 -13.87
CA PRO A 290 8.74 -5.12 -13.51
C PRO A 290 9.66 -5.32 -14.71
N ASP A 291 9.12 -5.62 -15.89
CA ASP A 291 9.87 -5.76 -17.14
C ASP A 291 10.45 -4.43 -17.67
N TRP A 292 9.99 -3.30 -17.13
CA TRP A 292 10.52 -2.00 -17.50
C TRP A 292 11.92 -1.78 -16.93
N PRO A 293 12.79 -0.97 -17.61
CA PRO A 293 14.14 -0.71 -17.14
C PRO A 293 14.17 -0.07 -15.76
N GLN A 294 14.43 -0.85 -14.71
CA GLN A 294 14.35 -0.45 -13.30
C GLN A 294 15.28 0.73 -12.95
N TRP A 295 16.38 0.91 -13.71
CA TRP A 295 17.30 2.04 -13.50
C TRP A 295 16.62 3.41 -13.69
N ILE A 296 15.55 3.49 -14.53
CA ILE A 296 14.80 4.73 -14.74
C ILE A 296 14.08 5.14 -13.46
N GLY A 297 13.52 4.17 -12.72
CA GLY A 297 12.90 4.42 -11.42
C GLY A 297 13.85 5.12 -10.45
N LYS A 298 15.12 4.73 -10.43
CA LYS A 298 16.15 5.30 -9.54
C LYS A 298 16.47 6.78 -9.79
N LEU A 299 16.06 7.34 -10.93
CA LEU A 299 16.21 8.77 -11.21
C LEU A 299 15.21 9.64 -10.44
N PHE A 300 14.13 9.06 -9.94
CA PHE A 300 13.11 9.78 -9.19
C PHE A 300 13.47 9.86 -7.70
N PRO A 301 13.39 11.02 -7.07
CA PRO A 301 13.67 11.15 -5.64
C PRO A 301 12.81 10.24 -4.76
N THR A 302 11.55 10.02 -5.15
CA THR A 302 10.58 9.21 -4.43
C THR A 302 10.84 7.70 -4.56
N TYR A 303 11.61 7.25 -5.54
CA TYR A 303 12.07 5.86 -5.61
C TYR A 303 12.80 5.45 -4.32
N TRP A 304 13.68 6.30 -3.83
CA TRP A 304 14.49 6.07 -2.63
C TRP A 304 13.68 6.08 -1.32
N VAL A 305 12.39 6.32 -1.42
CA VAL A 305 11.40 6.18 -0.34
C VAL A 305 10.55 4.94 -0.55
N ILE A 306 10.05 4.75 -1.78
CA ILE A 306 9.15 3.65 -2.11
C ILE A 306 9.85 2.30 -1.96
N ASN A 307 11.07 2.19 -2.50
CA ASN A 307 11.81 0.93 -2.50
C ASN A 307 12.05 0.38 -1.09
N PRO A 308 12.65 1.14 -0.14
CA PRO A 308 12.87 0.62 1.20
C PRO A 308 11.55 0.33 1.95
N ILE A 309 10.47 1.09 1.71
CA ILE A 309 9.18 0.78 2.31
C ILE A 309 8.65 -0.54 1.77
N PHE A 310 8.73 -0.77 0.46
CA PHE A 310 8.32 -2.01 -0.18
C PHE A 310 9.13 -3.21 0.33
N GLU A 311 10.46 -3.11 0.34
CA GLU A 311 11.35 -4.18 0.79
C GLU A 311 11.09 -4.56 2.26
N VAL A 312 10.92 -3.57 3.13
CA VAL A 312 10.68 -3.84 4.56
C VAL A 312 9.26 -4.36 4.80
N SER A 313 8.24 -3.79 4.14
CA SER A 313 6.85 -4.13 4.41
C SER A 313 6.40 -5.47 3.81
N LEU A 314 6.94 -5.86 2.66
CA LEU A 314 6.49 -7.03 1.90
C LEU A 314 7.55 -8.12 1.79
N ASN A 315 8.83 -7.75 1.65
CA ASN A 315 9.92 -8.71 1.51
C ASN A 315 10.64 -9.01 2.84
N ASN A 316 10.13 -8.49 3.97
CA ASN A 316 10.69 -8.66 5.31
C ASN A 316 12.17 -8.25 5.42
N ALA A 317 12.62 -7.28 4.62
CA ALA A 317 13.98 -6.77 4.67
C ALA A 317 14.24 -6.02 5.99
N GLY A 318 15.45 -6.12 6.49
CA GLY A 318 15.91 -5.36 7.65
C GLY A 318 16.55 -4.02 7.25
N LEU A 319 16.89 -3.19 8.26
CA LEU A 319 17.61 -1.93 8.03
C LEU A 319 18.95 -2.12 7.32
N GLY A 320 19.59 -3.28 7.52
CA GLY A 320 20.86 -3.62 6.87
C GLY A 320 20.75 -3.82 5.36
N ASP A 321 19.56 -4.13 4.86
CA ASP A 321 19.34 -4.42 3.44
C ASP A 321 19.01 -3.14 2.66
N VAL A 322 18.42 -2.14 3.34
CA VAL A 322 17.95 -0.88 2.72
C VAL A 322 18.79 0.36 3.09
N TRP A 323 19.98 0.16 3.65
CA TRP A 323 20.81 1.27 4.14
C TRP A 323 21.29 2.23 3.04
N VAL A 324 21.52 1.70 1.83
CA VAL A 324 21.95 2.52 0.66
C VAL A 324 20.84 3.48 0.27
N GLU A 325 19.62 2.97 0.18
CA GLU A 325 18.42 3.75 -0.12
C GLU A 325 18.20 4.85 0.92
N LEU A 326 18.34 4.49 2.21
CA LEU A 326 18.21 5.45 3.31
C LEU A 326 19.30 6.52 3.26
N LEU A 327 20.53 6.20 2.88
CA LEU A 327 21.59 7.20 2.70
C LEU A 327 21.28 8.17 1.56
N VAL A 328 20.81 7.65 0.43
CA VAL A 328 20.40 8.51 -0.71
C VAL A 328 19.21 9.37 -0.31
N ALA A 329 18.18 8.79 0.33
CA ALA A 329 17.04 9.53 0.83
C ALA A 329 17.46 10.64 1.82
N ALA A 330 18.39 10.36 2.74
CA ALA A 330 18.95 11.35 3.65
C ALA A 330 19.62 12.50 2.89
N GLY A 331 20.39 12.20 1.84
CA GLY A 331 20.99 13.21 0.97
C GLY A 331 19.95 14.10 0.29
N VAL A 332 18.88 13.50 -0.23
CA VAL A 332 17.77 14.24 -0.85
C VAL A 332 17.04 15.09 0.20
N ILE A 333 16.77 14.58 1.39
CA ILE A 333 16.17 15.32 2.50
C ILE A 333 17.02 16.56 2.84
N VAL A 334 18.34 16.42 2.95
CA VAL A 334 19.21 17.56 3.22
C VAL A 334 19.10 18.61 2.12
N LEU A 335 19.09 18.21 0.85
CA LEU A 335 18.95 19.13 -0.29
C LEU A 335 17.58 19.85 -0.27
N LEU A 336 16.50 19.11 -0.08
CA LEU A 336 15.16 19.68 -0.01
C LEU A 336 14.99 20.58 1.24
N GLY A 337 15.54 20.19 2.39
CA GLY A 337 15.56 20.99 3.61
C GLY A 337 16.26 22.34 3.41
N VAL A 338 17.41 22.37 2.71
CA VAL A 338 18.06 23.62 2.33
C VAL A 338 17.13 24.46 1.44
N ALA A 339 16.46 23.85 0.45
CA ALA A 339 15.52 24.56 -0.40
C ALA A 339 14.34 25.15 0.42
N VAL A 340 13.76 24.37 1.34
CA VAL A 340 12.70 24.86 2.25
C VAL A 340 13.16 26.09 3.04
N VAL A 341 14.39 26.06 3.62
CA VAL A 341 14.94 27.18 4.37
C VAL A 341 15.12 28.42 3.51
N VAL A 342 15.67 28.25 2.30
CA VAL A 342 15.89 29.36 1.34
C VAL A 342 14.56 29.97 0.92
N LEU A 343 13.59 29.13 0.53
CA LEU A 343 12.27 29.59 0.08
C LEU A 343 11.48 30.26 1.22
N THR A 344 11.54 29.72 2.43
CA THR A 344 10.93 30.33 3.61
C THR A 344 11.49 31.73 3.89
N LYS A 345 12.81 31.91 3.78
CA LYS A 345 13.45 33.23 3.93
C LYS A 345 13.02 34.19 2.82
N ARG A 346 12.92 33.71 1.57
CA ARG A 346 12.45 34.50 0.44
C ARG A 346 11.00 34.95 0.63
N LEU A 347 10.12 34.02 1.02
CA LEU A 347 8.72 34.31 1.33
C LEU A 347 8.60 35.37 2.44
N GLY A 348 9.37 35.22 3.52
CA GLY A 348 9.38 36.20 4.61
C GLY A 348 9.78 37.60 4.19
N ARG A 349 10.74 37.74 3.25
CA ARG A 349 11.12 39.06 2.68
C ARG A 349 9.99 39.62 1.81
N GLN A 350 9.34 38.81 1.00
CA GLN A 350 8.20 39.26 0.16
C GLN A 350 7.04 39.76 1.00
N LEU A 351 6.71 39.08 2.11
CA LEU A 351 5.64 39.51 3.02
C LEU A 351 5.98 40.81 3.71
N ALA A 352 7.26 41.03 4.12
CA ALA A 352 7.71 42.26 4.75
C ALA A 352 7.75 43.48 3.78
N THR A 353 7.84 43.27 2.47
CA THR A 353 7.79 44.35 1.46
C THR A 353 6.38 44.69 0.98
N ALA A 354 5.42 43.83 1.26
CA ALA A 354 4.02 44.00 0.87
C ALA A 354 3.14 44.63 1.96
N SER A 355 3.70 44.75 3.17
CA SER A 355 3.13 45.46 4.32
C SER A 355 3.61 46.92 4.39
#